data_57407bdce138a1e8dfe579f7917d87f5
#
_entry.id   57407bdce138a1e8dfe579f7917d87f5
#
_cell.length_a   1.000
_cell.length_b   1.000
_cell.length_c   1.000
_cell.angle_alpha   90.00
_cell.angle_beta   90.00
_cell.angle_gamma   90.00
#
_symmetry.space_group_name_H-M   'P 1'
#
loop_
_entity.id
_entity.type
_entity.pdbx_description
1 polymer ?
#
loop_
_entity_poly.entity_id
_entity_poly.type
_entity_poly.pdbx_seq_one_letter_code
_entity_poly.pdbx_strand_id
1 'polypeptide(L)'
;MEKFVPRPELQKILDTLPTNPGVYLMKDERAAIIYVGKAINLRNRVRSYFHAPYGHAPRAKVWRLVERIRDIEFIVTETELEALVLECNLIKKFKPHFNVRLKDDKRYPYIKVTWQEPFPKVYVTRRMENDGARYFGPFTAVWAVHETMDTLRKIFPYLTCDREITGRDKRACLYFDIGLCLAPCIGAASREEYRAMIDQLCLFLQGKTAEVTAALRGKLDQAVDKLEFERAARYRDQLQALARVTEHQKVVSTMLVDQDVIAFARDDGAACVQVFFVRGGKLLGREYFVLEGTEDENTDQVLSSFVKQFYDEAAYVPPEILLPDQIDEAQIIEQWLNRARGQKVVLQVPRTGQGKELVAMAEENARVTLTSLKAQWLADETKQMSAVAELQEALGLQNPPLRMECYDISNTQGTNSVGAMVVFERGAARKSDYRKFKIKTVEGTNDFASLQEVLRRRFRRLVEDSGQRSVVSGRLPGKDDSWTRVPDLVIIDGGKGQLSAAQEVLRDLGIEGVNLIGLAKQEEEVFAPDRVESLRLQKSSEALKLLQRIRDEAHRFGITYHRKLRAKVGIASQLDAISGIGPRRRRALLTHFGSIEKIRDASVEELLTVEGMTRAAAQKLKEML
;
A
#
# COMPACT_ATOMS: atom_id res chain seq x y z
N MET A 1 22.06 -30.77 -24.89
CA MET A 1 21.25 -29.61 -24.43
C MET A 1 19.82 -30.11 -24.23
N GLU A 2 19.42 -30.39 -23.02
CA GLU A 2 18.05 -30.81 -22.74
C GLU A 2 17.10 -29.63 -22.93
N LYS A 3 16.10 -29.81 -23.78
CA LYS A 3 14.99 -28.84 -23.95
C LYS A 3 13.96 -29.15 -22.89
N PHE A 4 13.40 -28.10 -22.27
CA PHE A 4 12.24 -28.26 -21.42
C PHE A 4 11.08 -28.76 -22.26
N VAL A 5 10.52 -29.90 -21.89
CA VAL A 5 9.33 -30.48 -22.55
C VAL A 5 8.11 -30.08 -21.70
N PRO A 6 7.22 -29.24 -22.21
CA PRO A 6 5.99 -28.88 -21.51
C PRO A 6 5.16 -30.12 -21.19
N ARG A 7 4.48 -30.12 -20.04
CA ARG A 7 3.54 -31.19 -19.71
C ARG A 7 2.39 -31.22 -20.76
N PRO A 8 1.79 -32.38 -21.02
CA PRO A 8 0.74 -32.49 -22.06
C PRO A 8 -0.41 -31.49 -21.90
N GLU A 9 -0.77 -31.14 -20.65
CA GLU A 9 -1.82 -30.15 -20.34
C GLU A 9 -1.41 -28.73 -20.74
N LEU A 10 -0.17 -28.34 -20.44
CA LEU A 10 0.39 -27.05 -20.85
C LEU A 10 0.56 -26.97 -22.37
N GLN A 11 0.96 -28.07 -23.01
CA GLN A 11 1.11 -28.12 -24.47
C GLN A 11 -0.21 -27.82 -25.19
N LYS A 12 -1.34 -28.34 -24.70
CA LYS A 12 -2.67 -28.02 -25.24
C LYS A 12 -2.97 -26.52 -25.17
N ILE A 13 -2.64 -25.87 -24.04
CA ILE A 13 -2.83 -24.43 -23.87
C ILE A 13 -1.92 -23.66 -24.85
N LEU A 14 -0.64 -24.03 -24.93
CA LEU A 14 0.32 -23.40 -25.85
C LEU A 14 -0.10 -23.48 -27.31
N ASP A 15 -0.82 -24.53 -27.70
CA ASP A 15 -1.30 -24.73 -29.07
C ASP A 15 -2.54 -23.88 -29.39
N THR A 16 -3.34 -23.53 -28.37
CA THR A 16 -4.56 -22.71 -28.52
C THR A 16 -4.33 -21.21 -28.37
N LEU A 17 -3.12 -20.78 -28.01
CA LEU A 17 -2.81 -19.37 -27.81
C LEU A 17 -3.06 -18.54 -29.08
N PRO A 18 -3.76 -17.37 -28.97
CA PRO A 18 -3.97 -16.47 -30.08
C PRO A 18 -2.72 -15.68 -30.43
N THR A 19 -2.70 -15.09 -31.62
CA THR A 19 -1.60 -14.21 -32.10
C THR A 19 -1.84 -12.73 -31.77
N ASN A 20 -2.94 -12.40 -31.12
CA ASN A 20 -3.34 -11.06 -30.75
C ASN A 20 -2.50 -10.51 -29.59
N PRO A 21 -2.49 -9.17 -29.41
CA PRO A 21 -1.97 -8.55 -28.21
C PRO A 21 -2.77 -8.97 -26.96
N GLY A 22 -2.11 -8.98 -25.81
CA GLY A 22 -2.81 -9.30 -24.57
C GLY A 22 -1.87 -9.54 -23.39
N VAL A 23 -2.47 -9.97 -22.30
CA VAL A 23 -1.80 -10.28 -21.05
C VAL A 23 -1.97 -11.76 -20.73
N TYR A 24 -0.90 -12.40 -20.27
CA TYR A 24 -0.91 -13.80 -19.81
C TYR A 24 -0.58 -13.88 -18.33
N LEU A 25 -1.23 -14.83 -17.64
CA LEU A 25 -1.09 -15.08 -16.21
C LEU A 25 -0.64 -16.53 -16.03
N MET A 26 0.53 -16.72 -15.47
CA MET A 26 1.07 -18.05 -15.18
C MET A 26 0.72 -18.42 -13.75
N LYS A 27 0.17 -19.64 -13.57
CA LYS A 27 -0.30 -20.15 -12.29
C LYS A 27 0.50 -21.37 -11.86
N ASP A 28 0.65 -21.53 -10.56
CA ASP A 28 1.24 -22.72 -9.93
C ASP A 28 0.20 -23.82 -9.69
N GLU A 29 0.63 -24.90 -9.00
CA GLU A 29 -0.22 -26.06 -8.61
C GLU A 29 -1.46 -25.66 -7.77
N ARG A 30 -1.42 -24.49 -7.10
CA ARG A 30 -2.48 -23.98 -6.23
C ARG A 30 -3.38 -22.97 -6.94
N ALA A 31 -3.25 -22.87 -8.26
CA ALA A 31 -3.88 -21.83 -9.06
C ALA A 31 -3.51 -20.39 -8.61
N ALA A 32 -2.43 -20.20 -7.85
CA ALA A 32 -1.92 -18.88 -7.50
C ALA A 32 -1.19 -18.28 -8.70
N ILE A 33 -1.46 -17.01 -8.99
CA ILE A 33 -0.77 -16.28 -10.06
C ILE A 33 0.64 -15.96 -9.59
N ILE A 34 1.62 -16.57 -10.25
CA ILE A 34 3.06 -16.44 -9.94
C ILE A 34 3.79 -15.47 -10.85
N TYR A 35 3.25 -15.21 -12.05
CA TYR A 35 3.79 -14.25 -13.01
C TYR A 35 2.67 -13.67 -13.89
N VAL A 36 2.78 -12.41 -14.22
CA VAL A 36 1.92 -11.69 -15.18
C VAL A 36 2.84 -11.02 -16.20
N GLY A 37 2.51 -11.12 -17.49
CA GLY A 37 3.26 -10.44 -18.53
C GLY A 37 2.37 -10.08 -19.71
N LYS A 38 2.75 -9.02 -20.44
CA LYS A 38 2.10 -8.62 -21.68
C LYS A 38 2.79 -9.21 -22.92
N ALA A 39 2.08 -9.23 -24.01
CA ALA A 39 2.63 -9.61 -25.32
C ALA A 39 1.94 -8.84 -26.45
N ILE A 40 2.69 -8.49 -27.48
CA ILE A 40 2.16 -8.04 -28.77
C ILE A 40 1.56 -9.25 -29.52
N ASN A 41 2.17 -10.42 -29.33
CA ASN A 41 1.73 -11.70 -29.84
C ASN A 41 1.81 -12.73 -28.72
N LEU A 42 0.67 -13.08 -28.13
CA LEU A 42 0.56 -13.99 -27.00
C LEU A 42 1.23 -15.34 -27.28
N ARG A 43 0.95 -15.93 -28.47
CA ARG A 43 1.51 -17.23 -28.86
C ARG A 43 3.03 -17.24 -28.88
N ASN A 44 3.64 -16.26 -29.53
CA ASN A 44 5.09 -16.20 -29.67
C ASN A 44 5.76 -15.93 -28.32
N ARG A 45 5.22 -14.99 -27.55
CA ARG A 45 5.80 -14.58 -26.27
C ARG A 45 5.72 -15.70 -25.23
N VAL A 46 4.55 -16.33 -25.07
CA VAL A 46 4.39 -17.38 -24.07
C VAL A 46 5.22 -18.61 -24.44
N ARG A 47 5.24 -19.01 -25.71
CA ARG A 47 6.09 -20.14 -26.18
C ARG A 47 7.58 -19.87 -25.97
N SER A 48 8.06 -18.63 -26.04
CA SER A 48 9.47 -18.30 -25.89
C SER A 48 10.04 -18.70 -24.51
N TYR A 49 9.23 -18.75 -23.47
CA TYR A 49 9.66 -19.23 -22.14
C TYR A 49 10.09 -20.70 -22.15
N PHE A 50 9.45 -21.52 -22.96
CA PHE A 50 9.67 -22.97 -23.04
C PHE A 50 10.74 -23.37 -24.06
N HIS A 51 11.19 -22.44 -24.92
CA HIS A 51 12.23 -22.70 -25.94
C HIS A 51 13.63 -22.26 -25.52
N ALA A 52 13.79 -21.65 -24.34
CA ALA A 52 15.09 -21.19 -23.87
C ALA A 52 16.00 -22.40 -23.51
N PRO A 53 17.29 -22.43 -23.94
CA PRO A 53 18.20 -23.54 -23.66
C PRO A 53 18.53 -23.66 -22.17
N TYR A 54 18.59 -24.88 -21.66
CA TYR A 54 18.96 -25.22 -20.28
C TYR A 54 20.42 -24.81 -20.00
N GLY A 55 20.68 -24.14 -18.88
CA GLY A 55 22.02 -24.09 -18.30
C GLY A 55 22.83 -22.81 -18.44
N HIS A 56 22.30 -21.69 -18.94
CA HIS A 56 23.00 -20.40 -18.87
C HIS A 56 22.55 -19.57 -17.66
N ALA A 57 23.51 -19.23 -16.80
CA ALA A 57 23.36 -18.49 -15.55
C ALA A 57 22.45 -17.24 -15.57
N PRO A 58 22.36 -16.43 -16.65
CA PRO A 58 21.54 -15.22 -16.64
C PRO A 58 20.01 -15.48 -16.72
N ARG A 59 19.54 -16.72 -16.65
CA ARG A 59 18.10 -17.06 -16.75
C ARG A 59 17.59 -17.98 -15.64
N ALA A 60 18.26 -18.02 -14.50
CA ALA A 60 17.86 -18.86 -13.36
C ALA A 60 16.43 -18.59 -12.88
N LYS A 61 15.98 -17.34 -12.92
CA LYS A 61 14.61 -16.94 -12.56
C LYS A 61 13.58 -17.50 -13.54
N VAL A 62 13.85 -17.44 -14.85
CA VAL A 62 12.94 -17.99 -15.89
C VAL A 62 12.79 -19.48 -15.71
N TRP A 63 13.85 -20.21 -15.36
CA TRP A 63 13.81 -21.64 -15.08
C TRP A 63 12.96 -21.95 -13.86
N ARG A 64 13.20 -21.26 -12.75
CA ARG A 64 12.40 -21.40 -11.52
C ARG A 64 10.92 -21.08 -11.77
N LEU A 65 10.64 -20.13 -12.65
CA LEU A 65 9.28 -19.82 -13.09
C LEU A 65 8.68 -20.97 -13.88
N VAL A 66 9.35 -21.43 -14.96
CA VAL A 66 8.85 -22.48 -15.86
C VAL A 66 8.60 -23.80 -15.14
N GLU A 67 9.48 -24.20 -14.20
CA GLU A 67 9.29 -25.39 -13.36
C GLU A 67 8.01 -25.34 -12.51
N ARG A 68 7.58 -24.14 -12.09
CA ARG A 68 6.41 -23.93 -11.24
C ARG A 68 5.12 -23.76 -12.00
N ILE A 69 5.15 -23.44 -13.29
CA ILE A 69 3.95 -23.25 -14.09
C ILE A 69 3.16 -24.56 -14.19
N ARG A 70 1.85 -24.46 -13.91
CA ARG A 70 0.89 -25.56 -14.07
C ARG A 70 -0.27 -25.20 -14.98
N ASP A 71 -0.60 -23.92 -15.05
CA ASP A 71 -1.69 -23.41 -15.87
C ASP A 71 -1.33 -22.00 -16.38
N ILE A 72 -1.91 -21.62 -17.53
CA ILE A 72 -1.72 -20.33 -18.15
C ILE A 72 -3.09 -19.81 -18.59
N GLU A 73 -3.50 -18.70 -18.01
CA GLU A 73 -4.63 -17.93 -18.50
C GLU A 73 -4.14 -16.77 -19.35
N PHE A 74 -4.97 -16.29 -20.25
CA PHE A 74 -4.67 -15.12 -21.06
C PHE A 74 -5.90 -14.27 -21.28
N ILE A 75 -5.68 -12.97 -21.46
CA ILE A 75 -6.71 -11.97 -21.77
C ILE A 75 -6.26 -11.26 -23.04
N VAL A 76 -7.07 -11.37 -24.09
CA VAL A 76 -6.81 -10.68 -25.36
C VAL A 76 -7.22 -9.23 -25.23
N THR A 77 -6.42 -8.32 -25.77
CA THR A 77 -6.69 -6.89 -25.83
C THR A 77 -6.72 -6.44 -27.30
N GLU A 78 -7.32 -5.30 -27.56
CA GLU A 78 -7.34 -4.74 -28.94
C GLU A 78 -6.01 -4.10 -29.30
N THR A 79 -5.32 -3.51 -28.30
CA THR A 79 -4.06 -2.79 -28.52
C THR A 79 -2.99 -3.21 -27.52
N GLU A 80 -1.73 -3.01 -27.89
CA GLU A 80 -0.59 -3.21 -27.00
C GLU A 80 -0.63 -2.26 -25.78
N LEU A 81 -1.15 -1.06 -25.96
CA LEU A 81 -1.32 -0.09 -24.89
C LEU A 81 -2.32 -0.57 -23.83
N GLU A 82 -3.42 -1.17 -24.25
CA GLU A 82 -4.37 -1.81 -23.33
C GLU A 82 -3.72 -2.97 -22.59
N ALA A 83 -2.90 -3.79 -23.27
CA ALA A 83 -2.15 -4.86 -22.64
C ALA A 83 -1.20 -4.32 -21.56
N LEU A 84 -0.52 -3.20 -21.82
CA LEU A 84 0.39 -2.55 -20.86
C LEU A 84 -0.35 -2.11 -19.59
N VAL A 85 -1.47 -1.40 -19.74
CA VAL A 85 -2.29 -0.93 -18.62
C VAL A 85 -2.87 -2.11 -17.83
N LEU A 86 -3.35 -3.12 -18.53
CA LEU A 86 -3.91 -4.33 -17.90
C LEU A 86 -2.83 -5.11 -17.14
N GLU A 87 -1.62 -5.25 -17.69
CA GLU A 87 -0.47 -5.87 -17.01
C GLU A 87 -0.16 -5.16 -15.70
N CYS A 88 -0.04 -3.82 -15.70
CA CYS A 88 0.21 -3.03 -14.50
C CYS A 88 -0.86 -3.27 -13.43
N ASN A 89 -2.13 -3.22 -13.81
CA ASN A 89 -3.24 -3.44 -12.89
C ASN A 89 -3.25 -4.86 -12.29
N LEU A 90 -2.92 -5.87 -13.09
CA LEU A 90 -2.88 -7.25 -12.63
C LEU A 90 -1.67 -7.53 -11.73
N ILE A 91 -0.49 -6.99 -12.05
CA ILE A 91 0.69 -7.07 -11.18
C ILE A 91 0.39 -6.45 -9.82
N LYS A 92 -0.23 -5.27 -9.80
CA LYS A 92 -0.63 -4.58 -8.57
C LYS A 92 -1.66 -5.37 -7.75
N LYS A 93 -2.66 -5.93 -8.42
CA LYS A 93 -3.74 -6.70 -7.78
C LYS A 93 -3.25 -8.01 -7.16
N PHE A 94 -2.46 -8.77 -7.91
CA PHE A 94 -2.05 -10.12 -7.52
C PHE A 94 -0.67 -10.19 -6.87
N LYS A 95 0.16 -9.17 -7.04
CA LYS A 95 1.54 -9.09 -6.52
C LYS A 95 2.35 -10.37 -6.77
N PRO A 96 2.46 -10.84 -8.03
CA PRO A 96 3.04 -12.14 -8.35
C PRO A 96 4.51 -12.20 -7.94
N HIS A 97 4.95 -13.37 -7.45
CA HIS A 97 6.30 -13.54 -6.89
C HIS A 97 7.43 -13.31 -7.90
N PHE A 98 7.22 -13.67 -9.15
CA PHE A 98 8.24 -13.55 -10.20
C PHE A 98 8.24 -12.23 -10.96
N ASN A 99 7.34 -11.29 -10.67
CA ASN A 99 7.39 -9.95 -11.23
C ASN A 99 8.28 -9.02 -10.40
N VAL A 100 8.90 -8.05 -11.05
CA VAL A 100 9.50 -6.89 -10.37
C VAL A 100 8.39 -6.08 -9.71
N ARG A 101 8.53 -5.77 -8.42
CA ARG A 101 7.48 -5.11 -7.63
C ARG A 101 8.07 -4.06 -6.71
N LEU A 102 7.32 -3.00 -6.48
CA LEU A 102 7.60 -2.08 -5.39
C LEU A 102 7.34 -2.77 -4.05
N LYS A 103 8.37 -2.81 -3.18
CA LYS A 103 8.30 -3.45 -1.86
C LYS A 103 7.35 -2.72 -0.92
N ASP A 104 7.40 -1.40 -0.96
CA ASP A 104 6.63 -0.53 -0.10
C ASP A 104 5.39 0.01 -0.81
N ASP A 105 4.23 -0.29 -0.24
CA ASP A 105 2.93 0.33 -0.58
C ASP A 105 2.83 1.71 0.13
N LYS A 106 3.93 2.48 0.14
CA LYS A 106 3.96 3.81 0.76
C LYS A 106 3.07 4.74 -0.04
N ARG A 107 1.88 4.99 0.48
CA ARG A 107 1.03 6.06 -0.04
C ARG A 107 1.61 7.39 0.39
N TYR A 108 2.24 8.06 -0.54
CA TYR A 108 2.83 9.37 -0.31
C TYR A 108 1.76 10.44 -0.06
N PRO A 109 2.03 11.42 0.77
CA PRO A 109 1.14 12.56 0.94
C PRO A 109 1.20 13.48 -0.29
N TYR A 110 0.02 13.95 -0.68
CA TYR A 110 -0.19 14.99 -1.69
C TYR A 110 -0.88 16.18 -1.05
N ILE A 111 -0.62 17.36 -1.54
CA ILE A 111 -1.44 18.54 -1.26
C ILE A 111 -2.59 18.54 -2.27
N LYS A 112 -3.82 18.40 -1.79
CA LYS A 112 -5.04 18.44 -2.59
C LYS A 112 -5.64 19.84 -2.50
N VAL A 113 -5.97 20.42 -3.64
CA VAL A 113 -6.73 21.68 -3.78
C VAL A 113 -8.05 21.33 -4.46
N THR A 114 -9.19 21.52 -3.77
CA THR A 114 -10.53 21.19 -4.28
C THR A 114 -11.00 22.23 -5.30
N TRP A 115 -10.31 22.29 -6.45
CA TRP A 115 -10.48 23.32 -7.47
C TRP A 115 -11.90 23.44 -8.02
N GLN A 116 -12.66 22.36 -8.02
CA GLN A 116 -14.05 22.29 -8.45
C GLN A 116 -15.02 23.06 -7.53
N GLU A 117 -14.63 23.28 -6.27
CA GLU A 117 -15.47 23.99 -5.31
C GLU A 117 -15.46 25.51 -5.54
N PRO A 118 -16.53 26.24 -5.23
CA PRO A 118 -16.57 27.71 -5.32
C PRO A 118 -15.48 28.39 -4.48
N PHE A 119 -15.19 27.85 -3.30
CA PHE A 119 -14.11 28.23 -2.40
C PHE A 119 -13.20 27.03 -2.16
N PRO A 120 -12.16 26.81 -3.01
CA PRO A 120 -11.29 25.65 -2.91
C PRO A 120 -10.63 25.53 -1.55
N LYS A 121 -10.64 24.32 -0.98
CA LYS A 121 -9.93 23.96 0.25
C LYS A 121 -8.57 23.37 -0.09
N VAL A 122 -7.64 23.49 0.86
CA VAL A 122 -6.28 22.94 0.71
C VAL A 122 -5.97 22.05 1.90
N TYR A 123 -5.66 20.79 1.64
CA TYR A 123 -5.32 19.83 2.70
C TYR A 123 -4.41 18.71 2.18
N VAL A 124 -3.80 17.98 3.11
CA VAL A 124 -2.92 16.84 2.80
C VAL A 124 -3.76 15.58 2.69
N THR A 125 -3.56 14.82 1.61
CA THR A 125 -4.20 13.52 1.38
C THR A 125 -3.18 12.48 0.93
N ARG A 126 -3.47 11.21 1.15
CA ARG A 126 -2.72 10.09 0.58
C ARG A 126 -3.51 9.34 -0.49
N ARG A 127 -4.71 9.83 -0.81
CA ARG A 127 -5.56 9.25 -1.86
C ARG A 127 -5.72 10.28 -2.96
N MET A 128 -5.56 9.83 -4.19
CA MET A 128 -5.96 10.57 -5.37
C MET A 128 -7.31 10.05 -5.84
N GLU A 129 -8.16 10.99 -6.22
CA GLU A 129 -9.51 10.74 -6.71
C GLU A 129 -9.67 11.49 -8.02
N ASN A 130 -10.44 10.95 -8.95
CA ASN A 130 -10.75 11.66 -10.19
C ASN A 130 -11.98 12.56 -9.98
N ASP A 131 -11.81 13.58 -9.13
CA ASP A 131 -12.88 14.48 -8.66
C ASP A 131 -12.73 15.92 -9.16
N GLY A 132 -11.81 16.16 -10.11
CA GLY A 132 -11.51 17.50 -10.63
C GLY A 132 -10.68 18.38 -9.70
N ALA A 133 -10.20 17.86 -8.56
CA ALA A 133 -9.24 18.54 -7.70
C ALA A 133 -7.84 18.55 -8.31
N ARG A 134 -7.03 19.53 -7.91
CA ARG A 134 -5.60 19.59 -8.27
C ARG A 134 -4.78 18.96 -7.16
N TYR A 135 -3.81 18.10 -7.55
CA TYR A 135 -2.93 17.41 -6.63
C TYR A 135 -1.49 17.81 -6.90
N PHE A 136 -0.75 18.06 -5.81
CA PHE A 136 0.67 18.44 -5.87
C PHE A 136 1.49 17.48 -5.01
N GLY A 137 2.62 17.04 -5.50
CA GLY A 137 3.48 16.03 -4.87
C GLY A 137 3.93 14.97 -5.89
N PRO A 138 4.34 13.78 -5.45
CA PRO A 138 4.34 13.28 -4.06
C PRO A 138 5.38 13.97 -3.17
N PHE A 139 5.10 14.04 -1.86
CA PHE A 139 6.04 14.54 -0.86
C PHE A 139 6.57 13.40 0.01
N THR A 140 7.84 13.51 0.44
CA THR A 140 8.58 12.43 1.08
C THR A 140 8.27 12.27 2.56
N ALA A 141 8.09 13.38 3.25
CA ALA A 141 7.89 13.41 4.69
C ALA A 141 6.61 14.14 5.06
N VAL A 142 5.72 13.46 5.76
CA VAL A 142 4.44 14.03 6.21
C VAL A 142 4.63 15.29 7.06
N TRP A 143 5.61 15.28 7.98
CA TRP A 143 5.90 16.42 8.83
C TRP A 143 6.38 17.64 8.02
N ALA A 144 7.23 17.42 6.99
CA ALA A 144 7.73 18.49 6.13
C ALA A 144 6.60 19.11 5.29
N VAL A 145 5.63 18.29 4.85
CA VAL A 145 4.43 18.79 4.15
C VAL A 145 3.61 19.69 5.08
N HIS A 146 3.38 19.27 6.32
CA HIS A 146 2.62 20.07 7.28
C HIS A 146 3.33 21.38 7.61
N GLU A 147 4.64 21.36 7.85
CA GLU A 147 5.45 22.56 8.07
C GLU A 147 5.39 23.52 6.86
N THR A 148 5.50 22.95 5.65
CA THR A 148 5.33 23.72 4.40
C THR A 148 3.93 24.31 4.32
N MET A 149 2.89 23.55 4.61
CA MET A 149 1.49 24.02 4.61
C MET A 149 1.26 25.14 5.62
N ASP A 150 1.82 25.04 6.83
CA ASP A 150 1.74 26.08 7.85
C ASP A 150 2.43 27.38 7.40
N THR A 151 3.55 27.26 6.72
CA THR A 151 4.26 28.41 6.14
C THR A 151 3.49 29.00 4.97
N LEU A 152 2.98 28.16 4.06
CA LEU A 152 2.18 28.58 2.92
C LEU A 152 0.89 29.29 3.35
N ARG A 153 0.29 28.88 4.47
CA ARG A 153 -0.91 29.50 4.99
C ARG A 153 -0.70 30.94 5.48
N LYS A 154 0.50 31.29 5.92
CA LYS A 154 0.88 32.67 6.24
C LYS A 154 0.99 33.55 5.00
N ILE A 155 1.37 32.94 3.86
CA ILE A 155 1.49 33.61 2.56
C ILE A 155 0.15 33.65 1.84
N PHE A 156 -0.57 32.53 1.85
CA PHE A 156 -1.86 32.30 1.18
C PHE A 156 -2.90 31.87 2.22
N PRO A 157 -3.68 32.78 2.79
CA PRO A 157 -4.63 32.48 3.87
C PRO A 157 -5.85 31.69 3.39
N TYR A 158 -5.70 30.37 3.18
CA TYR A 158 -6.74 29.48 2.67
C TYR A 158 -7.60 28.84 3.76
N LEU A 159 -8.77 28.34 3.37
CA LEU A 159 -9.73 27.64 4.22
C LEU A 159 -9.22 26.26 4.67
N THR A 160 -9.42 25.96 5.96
CA THR A 160 -9.20 24.63 6.55
C THR A 160 -10.44 24.11 7.29
N CYS A 161 -11.52 24.88 7.34
CA CYS A 161 -12.75 24.48 8.01
C CYS A 161 -13.66 23.68 7.06
N ASP A 162 -14.52 22.81 7.64
CA ASP A 162 -15.49 22.01 6.89
C ASP A 162 -16.87 22.68 6.76
N ARG A 163 -16.94 23.99 7.02
CA ARG A 163 -18.18 24.74 6.91
C ARG A 163 -18.61 24.91 5.46
N GLU A 164 -19.90 24.97 5.23
CA GLU A 164 -20.46 25.50 3.99
C GLU A 164 -20.28 27.04 3.97
N ILE A 165 -19.71 27.55 2.89
CA ILE A 165 -19.36 28.97 2.77
C ILE A 165 -20.50 29.70 2.09
N THR A 166 -21.37 30.33 2.89
CA THR A 166 -22.54 31.09 2.41
C THR A 166 -22.29 32.60 2.31
N GLY A 167 -21.20 33.11 2.89
CA GLY A 167 -20.90 34.54 2.98
C GLY A 167 -21.78 35.31 3.98
N ARG A 168 -22.60 34.63 4.79
CA ARG A 168 -23.59 35.22 5.69
C ARG A 168 -23.41 34.85 7.17
N ASP A 169 -22.29 34.26 7.53
CA ASP A 169 -21.99 33.92 8.92
C ASP A 169 -21.90 35.19 9.76
N LYS A 170 -22.45 35.15 10.97
CA LYS A 170 -22.48 36.32 11.87
C LYS A 170 -21.11 36.72 12.43
N ARG A 171 -20.16 35.76 12.46
CA ARG A 171 -18.84 35.96 13.07
C ARG A 171 -17.77 35.13 12.37
N ALA A 172 -16.63 35.75 12.11
CA ALA A 172 -15.43 35.04 11.66
C ALA A 172 -14.86 34.14 12.77
N CYS A 173 -14.04 33.17 12.38
CA CYS A 173 -13.28 32.38 13.32
C CYS A 173 -11.92 33.02 13.62
N LEU A 174 -11.24 32.55 14.67
CA LEU A 174 -9.92 33.02 15.09
C LEU A 174 -8.88 33.10 13.95
N TYR A 175 -8.97 32.23 12.95
CA TYR A 175 -8.02 32.23 11.83
C TYR A 175 -8.10 33.50 10.96
N PHE A 176 -9.22 34.17 10.94
CA PHE A 176 -9.33 35.49 10.31
C PHE A 176 -8.60 36.56 11.12
N ASP A 177 -8.82 36.55 12.44
CA ASP A 177 -8.23 37.55 13.34
C ASP A 177 -6.69 37.49 13.36
N ILE A 178 -6.13 36.27 13.21
CA ILE A 178 -4.68 36.04 13.13
C ILE A 178 -4.12 36.01 11.69
N GLY A 179 -4.93 36.41 10.69
CA GLY A 179 -4.49 36.57 9.30
C GLY A 179 -4.23 35.27 8.52
N LEU A 180 -4.72 34.12 9.01
CA LEU A 180 -4.55 32.81 8.37
C LEU A 180 -5.75 32.36 7.53
N CYS A 181 -6.76 33.20 7.36
CA CYS A 181 -7.93 32.97 6.53
C CYS A 181 -8.48 34.27 6.02
N LEU A 182 -8.96 34.33 4.78
CA LEU A 182 -9.62 35.51 4.21
C LEU A 182 -11.10 35.68 4.61
N ALA A 183 -11.62 34.75 5.43
CA ALA A 183 -12.99 34.71 5.94
C ALA A 183 -14.10 34.91 4.88
N PRO A 184 -14.16 34.15 3.80
CA PRO A 184 -15.25 34.23 2.84
C PRO A 184 -16.60 33.81 3.47
N CYS A 185 -16.60 33.13 4.62
CA CYS A 185 -17.81 32.73 5.34
C CYS A 185 -18.65 33.93 5.84
N ILE A 186 -18.00 35.05 6.14
CA ILE A 186 -18.67 36.32 6.52
C ILE A 186 -18.72 37.33 5.37
N GLY A 187 -18.32 36.95 4.16
CA GLY A 187 -18.23 37.81 2.99
C GLY A 187 -17.06 38.82 3.00
N ALA A 188 -16.03 38.61 3.86
CA ALA A 188 -14.85 39.48 3.93
C ALA A 188 -13.95 39.41 2.69
N ALA A 189 -14.02 38.31 1.94
CA ALA A 189 -13.39 38.15 0.63
C ALA A 189 -14.41 37.64 -0.39
N SER A 190 -14.37 38.18 -1.60
CA SER A 190 -15.18 37.69 -2.71
C SER A 190 -14.68 36.33 -3.20
N ARG A 191 -15.53 35.64 -3.99
CA ARG A 191 -15.16 34.38 -4.62
C ARG A 191 -13.96 34.57 -5.56
N GLU A 192 -13.95 35.63 -6.32
CA GLU A 192 -12.92 35.98 -7.30
C GLU A 192 -11.59 36.24 -6.61
N GLU A 193 -11.58 37.03 -5.55
CA GLU A 193 -10.37 37.32 -4.75
C GLU A 193 -9.81 36.07 -4.09
N TYR A 194 -10.69 35.24 -3.53
CA TYR A 194 -10.27 33.98 -2.91
C TYR A 194 -9.68 33.01 -3.93
N ARG A 195 -10.31 32.83 -5.08
CA ARG A 195 -9.80 31.97 -6.16
C ARG A 195 -8.49 32.47 -6.75
N ALA A 196 -8.34 33.77 -6.93
CA ALA A 196 -7.10 34.40 -7.40
C ALA A 196 -5.93 34.13 -6.43
N MET A 197 -6.19 34.11 -5.12
CA MET A 197 -5.19 33.73 -4.12
C MET A 197 -4.85 32.23 -4.19
N ILE A 198 -5.83 31.36 -4.36
CA ILE A 198 -5.60 29.92 -4.55
C ILE A 198 -4.85 29.63 -5.85
N ASP A 199 -5.09 30.37 -6.94
CA ASP A 199 -4.29 30.24 -8.17
C ASP A 199 -2.82 30.56 -7.92
N GLN A 200 -2.51 31.61 -7.17
CA GLN A 200 -1.13 31.92 -6.79
C GLN A 200 -0.48 30.81 -5.96
N LEU A 201 -1.24 30.21 -5.03
CA LEU A 201 -0.79 29.04 -4.29
C LEU A 201 -0.49 27.86 -5.24
N CYS A 202 -1.36 27.59 -6.21
CA CYS A 202 -1.14 26.54 -7.20
C CYS A 202 0.11 26.82 -8.06
N LEU A 203 0.31 28.05 -8.50
CA LEU A 203 1.54 28.44 -9.24
C LEU A 203 2.81 28.24 -8.39
N PHE A 204 2.75 28.59 -7.11
CA PHE A 204 3.87 28.35 -6.19
C PHE A 204 4.16 26.84 -6.06
N LEU A 205 3.13 26.00 -5.85
CA LEU A 205 3.27 24.54 -5.76
C LEU A 205 3.74 23.89 -7.06
N GLN A 206 3.56 24.58 -8.21
CA GLN A 206 4.13 24.21 -9.51
C GLN A 206 5.58 24.66 -9.69
N GLY A 207 6.19 25.35 -8.72
CA GLY A 207 7.54 25.87 -8.82
C GLY A 207 7.66 27.24 -9.52
N LYS A 208 6.56 27.85 -9.99
CA LYS A 208 6.51 29.14 -10.68
C LYS A 208 6.62 30.32 -9.71
N THR A 209 7.63 30.29 -8.86
CA THR A 209 7.82 31.28 -7.78
C THR A 209 8.09 32.70 -8.30
N ALA A 210 8.68 32.84 -9.49
CA ALA A 210 8.93 34.14 -10.09
C ALA A 210 7.63 34.89 -10.45
N GLU A 211 6.64 34.18 -11.01
CA GLU A 211 5.32 34.72 -11.36
C GLU A 211 4.58 35.19 -10.11
N VAL A 212 4.60 34.37 -9.03
CA VAL A 212 3.99 34.71 -7.74
C VAL A 212 4.66 35.94 -7.11
N THR A 213 6.00 35.99 -7.14
CA THR A 213 6.75 37.14 -6.60
C THR A 213 6.43 38.43 -7.36
N ALA A 214 6.37 38.39 -8.68
CA ALA A 214 6.00 39.54 -9.49
C ALA A 214 4.57 40.03 -9.20
N ALA A 215 3.62 39.09 -9.08
CA ALA A 215 2.23 39.42 -8.75
C ALA A 215 2.09 40.06 -7.36
N LEU A 216 2.81 39.54 -6.35
CA LEU A 216 2.81 40.11 -5.00
C LEU A 216 3.46 41.50 -4.94
N ARG A 217 4.57 41.73 -5.69
CA ARG A 217 5.20 43.04 -5.83
C ARG A 217 4.24 44.04 -6.43
N GLY A 218 3.58 43.70 -7.54
CA GLY A 218 2.58 44.58 -8.14
C GLY A 218 1.43 44.96 -7.20
N LYS A 219 0.97 44.05 -6.35
CA LYS A 219 -0.02 44.31 -5.31
C LYS A 219 0.52 45.22 -4.19
N LEU A 220 1.79 45.05 -3.81
CA LEU A 220 2.48 45.91 -2.85
C LEU A 220 2.55 47.33 -3.38
N ASP A 221 3.02 47.52 -4.63
CA ASP A 221 3.18 48.82 -5.26
C ASP A 221 1.82 49.54 -5.36
N GLN A 222 0.76 48.85 -5.80
CA GLN A 222 -0.60 49.38 -5.85
C GLN A 222 -1.14 49.80 -4.48
N ALA A 223 -0.83 49.03 -3.43
CA ALA A 223 -1.26 49.37 -2.06
C ALA A 223 -0.50 50.57 -1.53
N VAL A 224 0.77 50.74 -1.88
CA VAL A 224 1.58 51.93 -1.54
C VAL A 224 1.03 53.16 -2.26
N ASP A 225 0.75 53.08 -3.56
CA ASP A 225 0.19 54.19 -4.35
C ASP A 225 -1.18 54.67 -3.81
N LYS A 226 -1.97 53.72 -3.28
CA LYS A 226 -3.27 54.00 -2.64
C LYS A 226 -3.16 54.39 -1.17
N LEU A 227 -1.96 54.48 -0.61
CA LEU A 227 -1.69 54.77 0.81
C LEU A 227 -2.33 53.76 1.79
N GLU A 228 -2.57 52.51 1.32
CA GLU A 228 -3.13 51.42 2.11
C GLU A 228 -2.00 50.71 2.89
N PHE A 229 -1.40 51.36 3.87
CA PHE A 229 -0.17 50.92 4.54
C PHE A 229 -0.29 49.56 5.24
N GLU A 230 -1.42 49.20 5.80
CA GLU A 230 -1.62 47.88 6.41
C GLU A 230 -1.64 46.75 5.38
N ARG A 231 -2.19 47.02 4.19
CA ARG A 231 -2.17 46.05 3.06
C ARG A 231 -0.75 45.94 2.48
N ALA A 232 -0.07 47.07 2.33
CA ALA A 232 1.32 47.09 1.88
C ALA A 232 2.23 46.29 2.84
N ALA A 233 2.08 46.49 4.16
CA ALA A 233 2.83 45.72 5.15
C ALA A 233 2.58 44.21 5.03
N ARG A 234 1.33 43.78 4.83
CA ARG A 234 1.00 42.34 4.60
C ARG A 234 1.66 41.78 3.34
N TYR A 235 1.64 42.49 2.22
CA TYR A 235 2.29 42.03 0.98
C TYR A 235 3.81 41.96 1.12
N ARG A 236 4.44 42.94 1.82
CA ARG A 236 5.87 42.89 2.17
C ARG A 236 6.21 41.64 2.98
N ASP A 237 5.43 41.35 4.02
CA ASP A 237 5.67 40.22 4.91
C ASP A 237 5.47 38.86 4.17
N GLN A 238 4.49 38.79 3.26
CA GLN A 238 4.29 37.66 2.36
C GLN A 238 5.49 37.46 1.41
N LEU A 239 6.04 38.55 0.84
CA LEU A 239 7.23 38.49 0.00
C LEU A 239 8.47 38.02 0.77
N GLN A 240 8.65 38.47 2.01
CA GLN A 240 9.73 38.01 2.88
C GLN A 240 9.60 36.53 3.24
N ALA A 241 8.38 36.07 3.56
CA ALA A 241 8.12 34.67 3.82
C ALA A 241 8.35 33.80 2.59
N LEU A 242 7.95 34.27 1.40
CA LEU A 242 8.19 33.61 0.13
C LEU A 242 9.70 33.49 -0.17
N ALA A 243 10.46 34.56 0.05
CA ALA A 243 11.92 34.55 -0.13
C ALA A 243 12.61 33.50 0.75
N ARG A 244 12.25 33.42 2.04
CA ARG A 244 12.79 32.42 2.99
C ARG A 244 12.53 30.99 2.54
N VAL A 245 11.32 30.68 2.05
CA VAL A 245 11.00 29.33 1.54
C VAL A 245 11.80 29.03 0.27
N THR A 246 12.05 30.03 -0.55
CA THR A 246 12.76 29.87 -1.83
C THR A 246 14.28 29.77 -1.67
N GLU A 247 14.86 30.40 -0.64
CA GLU A 247 16.32 30.38 -0.38
C GLU A 247 16.87 28.97 -0.10
N HIS A 248 16.05 28.08 0.47
CA HIS A 248 16.45 26.70 0.72
C HIS A 248 16.32 25.76 -0.47
N GLN A 249 15.77 26.23 -1.61
CA GLN A 249 15.63 25.42 -2.82
C GLN A 249 16.88 25.52 -3.69
N LYS A 250 17.64 24.41 -3.80
CA LYS A 250 18.80 24.32 -4.69
C LYS A 250 18.36 24.45 -6.15
N VAL A 251 18.85 25.46 -6.86
CA VAL A 251 18.73 25.54 -8.32
C VAL A 251 19.60 24.45 -8.93
N VAL A 252 19.02 23.52 -9.66
CA VAL A 252 19.68 22.31 -10.19
C VAL A 252 19.72 22.33 -11.70
N SER A 253 18.95 23.22 -12.34
CA SER A 253 18.95 23.39 -13.79
C SER A 253 18.81 24.86 -14.17
N THR A 254 19.61 25.30 -15.14
CA THR A 254 19.52 26.64 -15.75
C THR A 254 18.28 26.74 -16.66
N MET A 255 17.74 25.62 -17.14
CA MET A 255 16.49 25.59 -17.89
C MET A 255 15.31 25.47 -16.93
N LEU A 256 14.27 26.28 -17.14
CA LEU A 256 13.01 26.25 -16.38
C LEU A 256 12.11 25.08 -16.81
N VAL A 257 12.67 23.87 -16.85
CA VAL A 257 11.95 22.66 -17.29
C VAL A 257 11.49 21.85 -16.08
N ASP A 258 10.28 21.30 -16.18
CA ASP A 258 9.79 20.30 -15.25
C ASP A 258 10.28 18.93 -15.70
N GLN A 259 11.02 18.23 -14.84
CA GLN A 259 11.55 16.91 -15.16
C GLN A 259 11.61 16.03 -13.91
N ASP A 260 11.47 14.72 -14.11
CA ASP A 260 11.78 13.72 -13.09
C ASP A 260 13.08 13.02 -13.50
N VAL A 261 14.00 12.88 -12.55
CA VAL A 261 15.27 12.18 -12.78
C VAL A 261 15.21 10.87 -12.02
N ILE A 262 15.26 9.76 -12.73
CA ILE A 262 15.14 8.40 -12.19
C ILE A 262 16.47 7.70 -12.41
N ALA A 263 17.04 7.18 -11.33
CA ALA A 263 18.20 6.29 -11.38
C ALA A 263 18.06 5.20 -10.35
N PHE A 264 18.84 4.12 -10.46
CA PHE A 264 18.78 3.02 -9.51
C PHE A 264 20.15 2.44 -9.21
N ALA A 265 20.25 1.79 -8.06
CA ALA A 265 21.36 0.94 -7.68
C ALA A 265 20.82 -0.46 -7.35
N ARG A 266 21.59 -1.48 -7.68
CA ARG A 266 21.29 -2.88 -7.39
C ARG A 266 22.46 -3.54 -6.70
N ASP A 267 22.15 -4.39 -5.71
CA ASP A 267 23.13 -5.19 -5.00
C ASP A 267 22.43 -6.42 -4.41
N ASP A 268 22.94 -7.64 -4.68
CA ASP A 268 22.46 -8.93 -4.17
C ASP A 268 20.93 -9.10 -4.15
N GLY A 269 20.27 -8.95 -5.30
CA GLY A 269 18.84 -9.19 -5.45
C GLY A 269 17.91 -8.08 -4.94
N ALA A 270 18.46 -7.06 -4.25
CA ALA A 270 17.72 -5.85 -3.89
C ALA A 270 18.09 -4.69 -4.82
N ALA A 271 17.10 -3.88 -5.20
CA ALA A 271 17.33 -2.65 -5.93
C ALA A 271 16.63 -1.48 -5.23
N CYS A 272 17.30 -0.33 -5.25
CA CYS A 272 16.78 0.94 -4.79
C CYS A 272 16.75 1.91 -5.97
N VAL A 273 15.55 2.44 -6.27
CA VAL A 273 15.39 3.50 -7.26
C VAL A 273 15.32 4.83 -6.54
N GLN A 274 16.04 5.82 -7.03
CA GLN A 274 15.98 7.21 -6.58
C GLN A 274 15.26 8.04 -7.64
N VAL A 275 14.31 8.86 -7.22
CA VAL A 275 13.61 9.83 -8.07
C VAL A 275 13.88 11.23 -7.54
N PHE A 276 14.31 12.13 -8.39
CA PHE A 276 14.39 13.57 -8.11
C PHE A 276 13.29 14.30 -8.86
N PHE A 277 12.53 15.11 -8.15
CA PHE A 277 11.46 15.94 -8.70
C PHE A 277 11.98 17.34 -8.95
N VAL A 278 12.23 17.68 -10.22
CA VAL A 278 12.66 19.02 -10.65
C VAL A 278 11.47 19.74 -11.25
N ARG A 279 11.17 20.94 -10.75
CA ARG A 279 10.09 21.80 -11.24
C ARG A 279 10.61 23.23 -11.40
N GLY A 280 10.39 23.78 -12.58
CA GLY A 280 10.93 25.11 -12.91
C GLY A 280 12.44 25.21 -12.73
N GLY A 281 13.20 24.13 -13.05
CA GLY A 281 14.64 24.04 -12.88
C GLY A 281 15.14 23.90 -11.43
N LYS A 282 14.24 23.78 -10.44
CA LYS A 282 14.57 23.63 -9.02
C LYS A 282 14.26 22.23 -8.54
N LEU A 283 15.14 21.66 -7.72
CA LEU A 283 14.89 20.39 -7.04
C LEU A 283 13.89 20.60 -5.92
N LEU A 284 12.64 20.15 -6.11
CA LEU A 284 11.59 20.22 -5.10
C LEU A 284 11.69 19.11 -4.07
N GLY A 285 12.17 17.93 -4.46
CA GLY A 285 12.24 16.80 -3.55
C GLY A 285 12.96 15.61 -4.18
N ARG A 286 13.20 14.61 -3.33
CA ARG A 286 13.76 13.32 -3.72
C ARG A 286 13.05 12.18 -3.01
N GLU A 287 12.86 11.07 -3.71
CA GLU A 287 12.25 9.86 -3.17
C GLU A 287 13.06 8.63 -3.51
N TYR A 288 13.02 7.64 -2.64
CA TYR A 288 13.57 6.34 -2.94
C TYR A 288 12.51 5.23 -2.83
N PHE A 289 12.67 4.23 -3.67
CA PHE A 289 11.78 3.07 -3.75
C PHE A 289 12.62 1.80 -3.73
N VAL A 290 12.21 0.83 -2.92
CA VAL A 290 12.84 -0.48 -2.89
C VAL A 290 12.07 -1.42 -3.81
N LEU A 291 12.79 -2.10 -4.70
CA LEU A 291 12.23 -3.10 -5.60
C LEU A 291 12.59 -4.50 -5.12
N GLU A 292 11.64 -5.42 -5.25
CA GLU A 292 11.80 -6.86 -5.06
C GLU A 292 11.64 -7.59 -6.39
N GLY A 293 12.25 -8.77 -6.50
CA GLY A 293 12.16 -9.60 -7.71
C GLY A 293 13.04 -9.11 -8.84
N THR A 294 14.09 -8.33 -8.54
CA THR A 294 15.05 -7.80 -9.51
C THR A 294 16.20 -8.76 -9.83
N GLU A 295 16.25 -9.91 -9.14
CA GLU A 295 17.23 -10.97 -9.38
C GLU A 295 17.12 -11.44 -10.83
N ASP A 296 18.25 -11.54 -11.53
CA ASP A 296 18.34 -12.01 -12.92
C ASP A 296 17.57 -11.14 -13.97
N GLU A 297 17.07 -9.96 -13.60
CA GLU A 297 16.46 -9.03 -14.54
C GLU A 297 17.52 -8.05 -15.09
N ASN A 298 17.37 -7.65 -16.36
CA ASN A 298 18.24 -6.63 -16.95
C ASN A 298 17.87 -5.23 -16.43
N THR A 299 18.81 -4.29 -16.55
CA THR A 299 18.61 -2.88 -16.18
C THR A 299 17.39 -2.24 -16.84
N ASP A 300 17.24 -2.44 -18.15
CA ASP A 300 16.13 -1.97 -18.97
C ASP A 300 14.76 -2.46 -18.48
N GLN A 301 14.67 -3.73 -18.07
CA GLN A 301 13.45 -4.34 -17.55
C GLN A 301 13.10 -3.84 -16.15
N VAL A 302 14.09 -3.67 -15.28
CA VAL A 302 13.89 -3.13 -13.93
C VAL A 302 13.37 -1.69 -14.01
N LEU A 303 14.00 -0.85 -14.82
CA LEU A 303 13.60 0.55 -15.03
C LEU A 303 12.22 0.65 -15.69
N SER A 304 11.96 -0.13 -16.73
CA SER A 304 10.64 -0.19 -17.39
C SER A 304 9.53 -0.55 -16.40
N SER A 305 9.77 -1.60 -15.60
CA SER A 305 8.82 -2.04 -14.57
C SER A 305 8.57 -0.96 -13.50
N PHE A 306 9.62 -0.24 -13.10
CA PHE A 306 9.51 0.86 -12.15
C PHE A 306 8.69 2.02 -12.75
N VAL A 307 9.04 2.50 -13.93
CA VAL A 307 8.37 3.63 -14.60
C VAL A 307 6.88 3.34 -14.75
N LYS A 308 6.52 2.14 -15.21
CA LYS A 308 5.12 1.72 -15.34
C LYS A 308 4.37 1.77 -14.00
N GLN A 309 4.92 1.16 -12.95
CA GLN A 309 4.26 1.10 -11.63
C GLN A 309 4.21 2.47 -10.94
N PHE A 310 5.25 3.29 -11.10
CA PHE A 310 5.33 4.61 -10.49
C PHE A 310 4.31 5.58 -11.10
N TYR A 311 4.27 5.68 -12.43
CA TYR A 311 3.37 6.64 -13.11
C TYR A 311 1.92 6.16 -13.20
N ASP A 312 1.62 4.89 -12.95
CA ASP A 312 0.24 4.41 -12.81
C ASP A 312 -0.49 5.06 -11.62
N GLU A 313 0.26 5.46 -10.58
CA GLU A 313 -0.28 6.11 -9.39
C GLU A 313 0.12 7.60 -9.26
N ALA A 314 0.95 8.10 -10.15
CA ALA A 314 1.46 9.45 -10.04
C ALA A 314 0.38 10.50 -10.39
N ALA A 315 0.23 11.50 -9.51
CA ALA A 315 -0.69 12.63 -9.73
C ALA A 315 -0.26 13.55 -10.88
N TYR A 316 1.02 13.53 -11.22
CA TYR A 316 1.61 14.42 -12.21
C TYR A 316 2.66 13.68 -13.03
N VAL A 317 2.56 13.81 -14.34
CA VAL A 317 3.55 13.30 -15.29
C VAL A 317 4.28 14.53 -15.86
N PRO A 318 5.62 14.68 -15.66
CA PRO A 318 6.37 15.80 -16.20
C PRO A 318 6.54 15.68 -17.73
N PRO A 319 6.90 16.77 -18.43
CA PRO A 319 7.20 16.72 -19.86
C PRO A 319 8.44 15.89 -20.19
N GLU A 320 9.34 15.73 -19.25
CA GLU A 320 10.61 15.04 -19.45
C GLU A 320 10.93 14.14 -18.27
N ILE A 321 11.40 12.92 -18.59
CA ILE A 321 11.85 11.94 -17.62
C ILE A 321 13.27 11.52 -18.02
N LEU A 322 14.25 11.82 -17.16
CA LEU A 322 15.64 11.45 -17.35
C LEU A 322 15.92 10.07 -16.76
N LEU A 323 16.54 9.22 -17.54
CA LEU A 323 16.89 7.84 -17.19
C LEU A 323 18.39 7.59 -17.35
N PRO A 324 18.97 6.64 -16.59
CA PRO A 324 20.40 6.30 -16.71
C PRO A 324 20.71 5.50 -17.98
N ASP A 325 19.74 4.74 -18.48
CA ASP A 325 19.86 3.88 -19.66
C ASP A 325 18.53 3.80 -20.42
N GLN A 326 18.58 3.26 -21.63
CA GLN A 326 17.37 2.97 -22.39
C GLN A 326 16.54 1.92 -21.65
N ILE A 327 15.22 2.04 -21.72
CA ILE A 327 14.31 1.08 -21.12
C ILE A 327 13.64 0.24 -22.21
N ASP A 328 13.30 -1.00 -21.83
CA ASP A 328 12.48 -1.85 -22.67
C ASP A 328 11.10 -1.18 -22.89
N GLU A 329 10.58 -1.29 -24.11
CA GLU A 329 9.25 -0.76 -24.45
C GLU A 329 9.11 0.79 -24.34
N ALA A 330 10.19 1.55 -24.45
CA ALA A 330 10.19 3.01 -24.28
C ALA A 330 9.09 3.72 -25.09
N GLN A 331 8.88 3.34 -26.34
CA GLN A 331 7.90 3.98 -27.23
C GLN A 331 6.45 3.83 -26.73
N ILE A 332 6.06 2.62 -26.27
CA ILE A 332 4.70 2.41 -25.79
C ILE A 332 4.47 3.05 -24.42
N ILE A 333 5.52 3.10 -23.60
CA ILE A 333 5.49 3.80 -22.31
C ILE A 333 5.33 5.31 -22.53
N GLU A 334 6.06 5.91 -23.49
CA GLU A 334 5.86 7.31 -23.88
C GLU A 334 4.42 7.58 -24.37
N GLN A 335 3.87 6.71 -25.23
CA GLN A 335 2.48 6.85 -25.70
C GLN A 335 1.48 6.78 -24.54
N TRP A 336 1.69 5.88 -23.59
CA TRP A 336 0.86 5.79 -22.39
C TRP A 336 0.95 7.05 -21.53
N LEU A 337 2.17 7.54 -21.27
CA LEU A 337 2.41 8.76 -20.50
C LEU A 337 1.85 10.01 -21.20
N ASN A 338 1.95 10.08 -22.53
CA ASN A 338 1.33 11.14 -23.34
C ASN A 338 -0.19 11.20 -23.14
N ARG A 339 -0.86 10.02 -23.14
CA ARG A 339 -2.30 9.95 -22.86
C ARG A 339 -2.63 10.36 -21.43
N ALA A 340 -1.86 9.90 -20.45
CA ALA A 340 -2.06 10.23 -19.05
C ALA A 340 -1.89 11.73 -18.78
N ARG A 341 -0.91 12.36 -19.42
CA ARG A 341 -0.65 13.80 -19.29
C ARG A 341 -1.54 14.67 -20.16
N GLY A 342 -2.03 14.17 -21.28
CA GLY A 342 -2.71 14.96 -22.34
C GLY A 342 -1.77 15.80 -23.20
N GLN A 343 -0.47 15.69 -23.03
CA GLN A 343 0.59 16.41 -23.74
C GLN A 343 1.82 15.51 -23.91
N LYS A 344 2.76 15.93 -24.76
CA LYS A 344 3.98 15.17 -25.04
C LYS A 344 4.84 14.98 -23.79
N VAL A 345 5.29 13.74 -23.58
CA VAL A 345 6.28 13.31 -22.58
C VAL A 345 7.43 12.65 -23.32
N VAL A 346 8.67 12.93 -22.89
CA VAL A 346 9.88 12.36 -23.48
C VAL A 346 10.65 11.60 -22.42
N LEU A 347 11.00 10.35 -22.72
CA LEU A 347 11.95 9.55 -21.96
C LEU A 347 13.34 9.78 -22.54
N GLN A 348 14.24 10.40 -21.78
CA GLN A 348 15.56 10.80 -22.27
C GLN A 348 16.68 10.14 -21.47
N VAL A 349 17.69 9.63 -22.19
CA VAL A 349 18.96 9.20 -21.61
C VAL A 349 20.01 10.26 -21.91
N PRO A 350 20.36 11.15 -20.94
CA PRO A 350 21.28 12.24 -21.18
C PRO A 350 22.72 11.72 -21.27
N ARG A 351 23.39 12.02 -22.37
CA ARG A 351 24.79 11.59 -22.61
C ARG A 351 25.82 12.59 -22.09
N THR A 352 25.46 13.86 -22.02
CA THR A 352 26.36 14.98 -21.65
C THR A 352 25.58 16.04 -20.87
N GLY A 353 26.31 16.98 -20.26
CA GLY A 353 25.75 18.16 -19.60
C GLY A 353 25.03 17.87 -18.29
N GLN A 354 24.25 18.83 -17.86
CA GLN A 354 23.62 18.89 -16.56
C GLN A 354 22.64 17.71 -16.28
N GLY A 355 21.94 17.26 -17.32
CA GLY A 355 21.06 16.08 -17.19
C GLY A 355 21.83 14.81 -16.80
N LYS A 356 23.03 14.60 -17.38
CA LYS A 356 23.90 13.47 -17.02
C LYS A 356 24.38 13.58 -15.56
N GLU A 357 24.74 14.77 -15.12
CA GLU A 357 25.18 15.02 -13.74
C GLU A 357 24.05 14.73 -12.74
N LEU A 358 22.81 15.12 -13.09
CA LEU A 358 21.64 14.83 -12.27
C LEU A 358 21.34 13.33 -12.17
N VAL A 359 21.44 12.59 -13.26
CA VAL A 359 21.29 11.13 -13.27
C VAL A 359 22.38 10.48 -12.43
N ALA A 360 23.64 10.88 -12.60
CA ALA A 360 24.76 10.36 -11.80
C ALA A 360 24.57 10.65 -10.29
N MET A 361 24.09 11.85 -9.95
CA MET A 361 23.77 12.20 -8.56
C MET A 361 22.61 11.35 -8.00
N ALA A 362 21.60 11.07 -8.80
CA ALA A 362 20.49 10.20 -8.39
C ALA A 362 20.96 8.75 -8.20
N GLU A 363 21.84 8.24 -9.07
CA GLU A 363 22.42 6.90 -8.95
C GLU A 363 23.27 6.76 -7.68
N GLU A 364 24.12 7.75 -7.38
CA GLU A 364 24.91 7.77 -6.15
C GLU A 364 24.00 7.78 -4.91
N ASN A 365 22.93 8.58 -4.91
CA ASN A 365 21.96 8.59 -3.83
C ASN A 365 21.23 7.24 -3.69
N ALA A 366 20.89 6.58 -4.79
CA ALA A 366 20.31 5.24 -4.76
C ALA A 366 21.25 4.23 -4.10
N ARG A 367 22.55 4.28 -4.44
CA ARG A 367 23.60 3.40 -3.89
C ARG A 367 23.79 3.62 -2.39
N VAL A 368 23.96 4.86 -1.96
CA VAL A 368 24.12 5.20 -0.53
C VAL A 368 22.89 4.78 0.26
N THR A 369 21.69 5.02 -0.28
CA THR A 369 20.44 4.62 0.34
C THR A 369 20.33 3.11 0.48
N LEU A 370 20.65 2.35 -0.59
CA LEU A 370 20.60 0.89 -0.58
C LEU A 370 21.57 0.30 0.44
N THR A 371 22.81 0.83 0.52
CA THR A 371 23.81 0.43 1.52
C THR A 371 23.30 0.66 2.94
N SER A 372 22.73 1.83 3.21
CA SER A 372 22.15 2.16 4.52
C SER A 372 20.98 1.24 4.88
N LEU A 373 20.08 0.99 3.94
CA LEU A 373 18.94 0.08 4.12
C LEU A 373 19.38 -1.36 4.39
N LYS A 374 20.38 -1.86 3.67
CA LYS A 374 20.94 -3.20 3.90
C LYS A 374 21.55 -3.31 5.30
N ALA A 375 22.33 -2.32 5.72
CA ALA A 375 22.88 -2.29 7.07
C ALA A 375 21.77 -2.29 8.15
N GLN A 376 20.70 -1.53 7.92
CA GLN A 376 19.53 -1.52 8.80
C GLN A 376 18.82 -2.88 8.82
N TRP A 377 18.57 -3.52 7.67
CA TRP A 377 17.94 -4.84 7.60
C TRP A 377 18.77 -5.91 8.32
N LEU A 378 20.08 -5.90 8.15
CA LEU A 378 21.00 -6.80 8.89
C LEU A 378 20.96 -6.57 10.39
N ALA A 379 20.96 -5.31 10.83
CA ALA A 379 20.85 -4.97 12.24
C ALA A 379 19.50 -5.40 12.82
N ASP A 380 18.41 -5.19 12.08
CA ASP A 380 17.07 -5.62 12.48
C ASP A 380 16.96 -7.16 12.54
N GLU A 381 17.52 -7.88 11.57
CA GLU A 381 17.56 -9.36 11.58
C GLU A 381 18.39 -9.88 12.76
N THR A 382 19.55 -9.30 13.00
CA THR A 382 20.41 -9.66 14.16
C THR A 382 19.68 -9.44 15.47
N LYS A 383 19.01 -8.29 15.62
CA LYS A 383 18.22 -7.96 16.81
C LYS A 383 17.04 -8.93 16.99
N GLN A 384 16.37 -9.30 15.90
CA GLN A 384 15.26 -10.25 15.93
C GLN A 384 15.74 -11.65 16.36
N MET A 385 16.86 -12.10 15.81
CA MET A 385 17.44 -13.40 16.18
C MET A 385 17.98 -13.41 17.60
N SER A 386 18.56 -12.30 18.08
CA SER A 386 18.96 -12.16 19.48
C SER A 386 17.76 -12.26 20.44
N ALA A 387 16.63 -11.64 20.08
CA ALA A 387 15.40 -11.74 20.86
C ALA A 387 14.84 -13.18 20.89
N VAL A 388 14.95 -13.92 19.78
CA VAL A 388 14.56 -15.35 19.71
C VAL A 388 15.47 -16.20 20.58
N ALA A 389 16.78 -15.98 20.57
CA ALA A 389 17.74 -16.71 21.39
C ALA A 389 17.53 -16.43 22.88
N GLU A 390 17.32 -15.17 23.26
CA GLU A 390 16.99 -14.78 24.64
C GLU A 390 15.65 -15.40 25.10
N LEU A 391 14.66 -15.50 24.21
CA LEU A 391 13.39 -16.16 24.50
C LEU A 391 13.57 -17.68 24.68
N GLN A 392 14.41 -18.31 23.88
CA GLN A 392 14.78 -19.71 24.02
C GLN A 392 15.36 -19.98 25.40
N GLU A 393 16.35 -19.20 25.81
CA GLU A 393 17.02 -19.33 27.10
C GLU A 393 16.03 -19.11 28.26
N ALA A 394 15.26 -18.03 28.21
CA ALA A 394 14.29 -17.68 29.24
C ALA A 394 13.22 -18.75 29.48
N LEU A 395 12.75 -19.38 28.41
CA LEU A 395 11.76 -20.45 28.47
C LEU A 395 12.40 -21.85 28.70
N GLY A 396 13.72 -21.98 28.55
CA GLY A 396 14.44 -23.26 28.67
C GLY A 396 14.14 -24.22 27.51
N LEU A 397 13.94 -23.69 26.30
CA LEU A 397 13.61 -24.50 25.14
C LEU A 397 14.86 -25.19 24.55
N GLN A 398 14.71 -26.43 24.11
CA GLN A 398 15.81 -27.19 23.49
C GLN A 398 16.28 -26.55 22.16
N ASN A 399 15.34 -26.05 21.37
CA ASN A 399 15.58 -25.42 20.08
C ASN A 399 15.04 -23.98 20.06
N PRO A 400 15.64 -23.06 19.29
CA PRO A 400 15.13 -21.72 19.15
C PRO A 400 13.73 -21.72 18.51
N PRO A 401 12.75 -20.96 19.07
CA PRO A 401 11.40 -20.91 18.55
C PRO A 401 11.37 -20.03 17.29
N LEU A 402 11.83 -20.58 16.16
CA LEU A 402 11.92 -19.84 14.89
C LEU A 402 10.54 -19.52 14.30
N ARG A 403 9.56 -20.42 14.48
CA ARG A 403 8.17 -20.20 14.08
C ARG A 403 7.28 -20.14 15.30
N MET A 404 6.70 -18.98 15.54
CA MET A 404 5.79 -18.71 16.67
C MET A 404 4.41 -18.39 16.13
N GLU A 405 3.36 -18.99 16.70
CA GLU A 405 1.96 -18.70 16.40
C GLU A 405 1.29 -18.14 17.64
N CYS A 406 0.67 -16.96 17.56
CA CYS A 406 -0.07 -16.37 18.66
C CYS A 406 -1.56 -16.31 18.36
N TYR A 407 -2.35 -16.67 19.36
CA TYR A 407 -3.80 -16.75 19.29
C TYR A 407 -4.46 -15.78 20.27
N ASP A 408 -5.36 -14.94 19.74
CA ASP A 408 -6.20 -14.01 20.50
C ASP A 408 -7.67 -14.32 20.20
N ILE A 409 -8.48 -14.44 21.26
CA ILE A 409 -9.93 -14.55 21.15
C ILE A 409 -10.56 -13.22 21.51
N SER A 410 -11.19 -12.63 20.55
CA SER A 410 -11.87 -11.34 20.72
C SER A 410 -13.38 -11.52 20.66
N ASN A 411 -14.08 -11.12 21.73
CA ASN A 411 -15.54 -11.16 21.85
C ASN A 411 -16.16 -9.79 21.67
N THR A 412 -17.26 -9.70 20.95
CA THR A 412 -18.05 -8.47 20.83
C THR A 412 -19.47 -8.74 21.32
N GLN A 413 -19.79 -8.31 22.53
CA GLN A 413 -21.16 -8.27 23.09
C GLN A 413 -22.05 -9.49 22.71
N GLY A 414 -21.53 -10.70 22.84
CA GLY A 414 -22.32 -11.92 22.82
C GLY A 414 -22.71 -12.53 21.46
N THR A 415 -22.42 -11.93 20.32
CA THR A 415 -23.01 -12.43 19.06
C THR A 415 -22.01 -12.86 17.96
N ASN A 416 -20.74 -12.56 18.05
CA ASN A 416 -19.76 -12.97 17.02
C ASN A 416 -18.34 -13.05 17.59
N SER A 417 -18.01 -14.16 18.24
CA SER A 417 -16.64 -14.44 18.67
C SER A 417 -15.73 -14.76 17.47
N VAL A 418 -14.53 -14.22 17.48
CA VAL A 418 -13.52 -14.42 16.42
C VAL A 418 -12.19 -14.75 17.03
N GLY A 419 -11.55 -15.81 16.53
CA GLY A 419 -10.15 -16.10 16.80
C GLY A 419 -9.23 -15.47 15.76
N ALA A 420 -8.18 -14.82 16.20
CA ALA A 420 -7.09 -14.30 15.38
C ALA A 420 -5.85 -15.17 15.61
N MET A 421 -5.17 -15.56 14.52
CA MET A 421 -3.87 -16.21 14.54
C MET A 421 -2.87 -15.33 13.80
N VAL A 422 -1.82 -14.93 14.46
CA VAL A 422 -0.67 -14.27 13.85
C VAL A 422 0.54 -15.19 13.89
N VAL A 423 1.43 -15.05 12.92
CA VAL A 423 2.62 -15.87 12.77
C VAL A 423 3.84 -14.97 12.73
N PHE A 424 4.85 -15.34 13.52
CA PHE A 424 6.17 -14.76 13.49
C PHE A 424 7.19 -15.83 13.08
N GLU A 425 8.08 -15.50 12.19
CA GLU A 425 9.16 -16.36 11.75
C GLU A 425 10.49 -15.63 11.92
N ARG A 426 11.44 -16.26 12.63
CA ARG A 426 12.73 -15.64 12.99
C ARG A 426 12.59 -14.26 13.69
N GLY A 427 11.58 -14.11 14.55
CA GLY A 427 11.30 -12.87 15.26
C GLY A 427 10.59 -11.77 14.47
N ALA A 428 10.30 -11.99 13.18
CA ALA A 428 9.61 -11.08 12.28
C ALA A 428 8.17 -11.52 11.97
N ALA A 429 7.25 -10.57 11.79
CA ALA A 429 5.86 -10.83 11.47
C ALA A 429 5.67 -11.37 10.04
N ARG A 430 5.12 -12.58 9.90
CA ARG A 430 4.81 -13.22 8.60
C ARG A 430 3.34 -13.07 8.24
N LYS A 431 2.96 -11.91 7.74
CA LYS A 431 1.56 -11.53 7.51
C LYS A 431 0.82 -12.42 6.51
N SER A 432 1.51 -13.08 5.58
CA SER A 432 0.94 -14.06 4.63
C SER A 432 0.28 -15.25 5.34
N ASP A 433 0.80 -15.60 6.51
CA ASP A 433 0.38 -16.76 7.30
C ASP A 433 -0.68 -16.45 8.35
N TYR A 434 -1.09 -15.19 8.48
CA TYR A 434 -2.14 -14.77 9.41
C TYR A 434 -3.49 -15.36 9.03
N ARG A 435 -4.25 -15.82 10.02
CA ARG A 435 -5.58 -16.42 9.80
C ARG A 435 -6.61 -15.89 10.77
N LYS A 436 -7.86 -15.89 10.32
CA LYS A 436 -9.05 -15.49 11.10
C LYS A 436 -10.01 -16.65 11.15
N PHE A 437 -10.52 -16.92 12.34
CA PHE A 437 -11.45 -18.00 12.58
C PHE A 437 -12.76 -17.43 13.09
N LYS A 438 -13.82 -17.56 12.31
CA LYS A 438 -15.16 -17.32 12.83
C LYS A 438 -15.55 -18.52 13.71
N ILE A 439 -15.88 -18.27 14.97
CA ILE A 439 -16.38 -19.31 15.90
C ILE A 439 -17.76 -19.75 15.42
N LYS A 440 -18.00 -21.07 15.39
CA LYS A 440 -19.22 -21.67 14.85
C LYS A 440 -19.97 -22.55 15.83
N THR A 441 -19.26 -23.18 16.76
CA THR A 441 -19.81 -24.24 17.64
C THR A 441 -20.06 -23.77 19.07
N VAL A 442 -19.55 -22.57 19.42
CA VAL A 442 -19.67 -22.04 20.78
C VAL A 442 -20.76 -20.97 20.83
N GLU A 443 -21.79 -21.17 21.64
CA GLU A 443 -22.81 -20.18 21.93
C GLU A 443 -22.40 -19.33 23.15
N GLY A 444 -22.54 -18.00 23.03
CA GLY A 444 -22.21 -17.06 24.11
C GLY A 444 -20.73 -16.64 24.15
N THR A 445 -20.30 -16.19 25.35
CA THR A 445 -18.95 -15.58 25.57
C THR A 445 -17.98 -16.55 26.26
N ASN A 446 -17.87 -17.78 25.78
CA ASN A 446 -16.95 -18.76 26.34
C ASN A 446 -15.61 -18.73 25.57
N ASP A 447 -14.64 -17.96 26.11
CA ASP A 447 -13.31 -17.80 25.49
C ASP A 447 -12.51 -19.09 25.46
N PHE A 448 -12.66 -19.98 26.46
CA PHE A 448 -11.98 -21.26 26.53
C PHE A 448 -12.42 -22.19 25.40
N ALA A 449 -13.72 -22.38 25.26
CA ALA A 449 -14.29 -23.23 24.21
C ALA A 449 -14.00 -22.63 22.80
N SER A 450 -14.03 -21.31 22.67
CA SER A 450 -13.69 -20.61 21.42
C SER A 450 -12.24 -20.83 21.02
N LEU A 451 -11.32 -20.75 21.98
CA LEU A 451 -9.90 -21.05 21.76
C LEU A 451 -9.70 -22.51 21.36
N GLN A 452 -10.36 -23.43 22.03
CA GLN A 452 -10.31 -24.86 21.70
C GLN A 452 -10.81 -25.13 20.28
N GLU A 453 -11.91 -24.48 19.84
CA GLU A 453 -12.39 -24.59 18.45
C GLU A 453 -11.33 -24.12 17.44
N VAL A 454 -10.69 -22.97 17.70
CA VAL A 454 -9.65 -22.41 16.82
C VAL A 454 -8.46 -23.36 16.69
N LEU A 455 -7.94 -23.83 17.83
CA LEU A 455 -6.78 -24.73 17.86
C LEU A 455 -7.10 -26.08 17.22
N ARG A 456 -8.28 -26.68 17.51
CA ARG A 456 -8.70 -27.92 16.84
C ARG A 456 -8.76 -27.73 15.32
N ARG A 457 -9.30 -26.64 14.83
CA ARG A 457 -9.38 -26.37 13.38
C ARG A 457 -8.01 -26.11 12.75
N ARG A 458 -7.06 -25.53 13.49
CA ARG A 458 -5.70 -25.31 13.02
C ARG A 458 -4.92 -26.61 12.97
N PHE A 459 -4.91 -27.37 14.05
CA PHE A 459 -4.06 -28.52 14.22
C PHE A 459 -4.64 -29.83 13.63
N ARG A 460 -5.97 -29.96 13.51
CA ARG A 460 -6.60 -31.10 12.85
C ARG A 460 -6.13 -31.29 11.41
N ARG A 461 -5.89 -30.21 10.68
CA ARG A 461 -5.31 -30.28 9.32
C ARG A 461 -3.89 -30.83 9.31
N LEU A 462 -3.11 -30.57 10.34
CA LEU A 462 -1.76 -31.18 10.47
C LEU A 462 -1.85 -32.69 10.64
N VAL A 463 -2.82 -33.19 11.42
CA VAL A 463 -3.03 -34.61 11.65
C VAL A 463 -3.60 -35.32 10.42
N GLU A 464 -4.55 -34.71 9.72
CA GLU A 464 -5.16 -35.26 8.50
C GLU A 464 -4.15 -35.38 7.35
N ASP A 465 -3.24 -34.43 7.19
CA ASP A 465 -2.17 -34.48 6.19
C ASP A 465 -1.02 -35.42 6.60
N SER A 466 -0.79 -35.66 7.90
CA SER A 466 0.24 -36.56 8.42
C SER A 466 -0.16 -38.04 8.47
N GLY A 467 -1.45 -38.35 8.32
CA GLY A 467 -2.01 -39.71 8.34
C GLY A 467 -1.46 -40.66 7.25
N GLN A 468 -0.57 -40.20 6.38
CA GLN A 468 0.15 -41.00 5.40
C GLN A 468 1.68 -41.04 5.61
N ARG A 469 2.26 -40.34 6.60
CA ARG A 469 3.73 -40.40 6.87
C ARG A 469 4.04 -40.06 8.33
N SER A 470 4.81 -40.91 8.98
CA SER A 470 5.31 -40.74 10.35
C SER A 470 6.02 -39.38 10.53
N VAL A 471 5.59 -38.65 11.56
CA VAL A 471 6.22 -37.39 11.97
C VAL A 471 7.50 -37.68 12.73
N VAL A 472 8.63 -37.76 12.03
CA VAL A 472 9.95 -37.63 12.65
C VAL A 472 10.72 -36.58 11.86
N SER A 473 11.09 -35.52 12.57
CA SER A 473 12.01 -34.43 12.23
C SER A 473 11.83 -33.67 10.92
N GLY A 474 11.30 -32.47 11.04
CA GLY A 474 11.72 -31.28 10.31
C GLY A 474 11.83 -31.34 8.80
N ARG A 475 10.79 -30.99 8.07
CA ARG A 475 10.66 -30.75 6.64
C ARG A 475 10.10 -31.93 5.83
N LEU A 476 8.83 -31.81 5.52
CA LEU A 476 8.28 -32.42 4.32
C LEU A 476 8.73 -31.60 3.10
N PRO A 477 9.47 -32.16 2.15
CA PRO A 477 9.79 -31.46 0.91
C PRO A 477 8.55 -31.43 0.02
N GLY A 478 8.08 -30.23 -0.35
CA GLY A 478 7.21 -30.05 -1.49
C GLY A 478 5.92 -29.26 -1.34
N LYS A 479 5.47 -28.90 -0.14
CA LYS A 479 4.31 -27.99 0.01
C LYS A 479 4.69 -26.81 0.87
N ASP A 480 4.72 -25.63 0.28
CA ASP A 480 4.89 -24.34 0.95
C ASP A 480 3.54 -23.88 1.55
N ASP A 481 2.89 -24.78 2.29
CA ASP A 481 1.62 -24.49 2.94
C ASP A 481 1.87 -24.10 4.39
N SER A 482 1.56 -22.86 4.74
CA SER A 482 1.68 -22.37 6.11
C SER A 482 0.87 -23.18 7.13
N TRP A 483 -0.14 -23.92 6.66
CA TRP A 483 -0.98 -24.81 7.47
C TRP A 483 -0.33 -26.16 7.80
N THR A 484 0.62 -26.61 7.01
CA THR A 484 1.32 -27.89 7.23
C THR A 484 2.59 -27.74 8.07
N ARG A 485 3.00 -26.52 8.36
CA ARG A 485 4.16 -26.25 9.22
C ARG A 485 3.77 -26.29 10.69
N VAL A 486 4.47 -27.11 11.46
CA VAL A 486 4.34 -27.16 12.92
C VAL A 486 5.02 -25.93 13.50
N PRO A 487 4.38 -25.17 14.40
CA PRO A 487 5.04 -24.09 15.12
C PRO A 487 5.98 -24.65 16.19
N ASP A 488 7.10 -23.96 16.41
CA ASP A 488 8.03 -24.28 17.51
C ASP A 488 7.49 -23.80 18.86
N LEU A 489 6.68 -22.73 18.84
CA LEU A 489 6.07 -22.14 20.01
C LEU A 489 4.66 -21.63 19.68
N VAL A 490 3.68 -22.03 20.49
CA VAL A 490 2.32 -21.51 20.51
C VAL A 490 2.15 -20.58 21.68
N ILE A 491 1.66 -19.37 21.42
CA ILE A 491 1.45 -18.30 22.40
C ILE A 491 -0.05 -18.04 22.49
N ILE A 492 -0.58 -18.09 23.70
CA ILE A 492 -1.99 -17.77 23.98
C ILE A 492 -2.06 -16.41 24.66
N ASP A 493 -2.81 -15.45 24.10
CA ASP A 493 -3.09 -14.16 24.75
C ASP A 493 -4.10 -14.41 25.88
N GLY A 494 -3.58 -14.90 27.02
CA GLY A 494 -4.39 -15.25 28.17
C GLY A 494 -3.64 -15.92 29.32
N GLY A 495 -4.34 -16.11 30.44
CA GLY A 495 -3.80 -16.70 31.65
C GLY A 495 -3.85 -18.25 31.69
N LYS A 496 -3.56 -18.81 32.87
CA LYS A 496 -3.47 -20.26 33.13
C LYS A 496 -4.66 -21.07 32.61
N GLY A 497 -5.90 -20.55 32.73
CA GLY A 497 -7.09 -21.27 32.28
C GLY A 497 -7.15 -21.47 30.75
N GLN A 498 -6.80 -20.44 29.97
CA GLN A 498 -6.75 -20.53 28.51
C GLN A 498 -5.57 -21.40 28.07
N LEU A 499 -4.44 -21.34 28.78
CA LEU A 499 -3.29 -22.21 28.54
C LEU A 499 -3.66 -23.69 28.75
N SER A 500 -4.36 -24.03 29.84
CA SER A 500 -4.81 -25.39 30.11
C SER A 500 -5.79 -25.90 29.04
N ALA A 501 -6.72 -25.05 28.60
CA ALA A 501 -7.64 -25.37 27.51
C ALA A 501 -6.92 -25.64 26.18
N ALA A 502 -5.84 -24.91 25.89
CA ALA A 502 -5.01 -25.12 24.71
C ALA A 502 -4.21 -26.44 24.83
N GLN A 503 -3.64 -26.73 25.98
CA GLN A 503 -2.89 -27.97 26.25
C GLN A 503 -3.78 -29.23 26.07
N GLU A 504 -5.02 -29.15 26.54
CA GLU A 504 -6.00 -30.24 26.37
C GLU A 504 -6.21 -30.55 24.88
N VAL A 505 -6.38 -29.53 24.04
CA VAL A 505 -6.56 -29.73 22.59
C VAL A 505 -5.35 -30.37 21.93
N LEU A 506 -4.13 -29.94 22.26
CA LEU A 506 -2.93 -30.55 21.69
C LEU A 506 -2.80 -32.01 22.10
N ARG A 507 -3.08 -32.32 23.36
CA ARG A 507 -3.09 -33.70 23.88
C ARG A 507 -4.17 -34.56 23.20
N ASP A 508 -5.41 -34.07 23.06
CA ASP A 508 -6.51 -34.76 22.39
C ASP A 508 -6.18 -35.11 20.93
N LEU A 509 -5.40 -34.26 20.28
CA LEU A 509 -4.98 -34.43 18.89
C LEU A 509 -3.67 -35.24 18.74
N GLY A 510 -3.05 -35.67 19.84
CA GLY A 510 -1.79 -36.42 19.84
C GLY A 510 -0.60 -35.59 19.29
N ILE A 511 -0.60 -34.28 19.50
CA ILE A 511 0.46 -33.40 18.99
C ILE A 511 1.49 -33.23 20.10
N GLU A 512 2.68 -33.79 19.85
CA GLU A 512 3.83 -33.70 20.73
C GLU A 512 4.89 -32.76 20.13
N GLY A 513 5.77 -32.22 20.98
CA GLY A 513 6.93 -31.40 20.56
C GLY A 513 6.60 -29.93 20.25
N VAL A 514 5.38 -29.46 20.48
CA VAL A 514 4.99 -28.06 20.36
C VAL A 514 5.05 -27.40 21.74
N ASN A 515 5.93 -26.41 21.90
CA ASN A 515 5.98 -25.63 23.12
C ASN A 515 4.76 -24.70 23.23
N LEU A 516 4.22 -24.56 24.43
CA LEU A 516 3.02 -23.76 24.67
C LEU A 516 3.25 -22.79 25.84
N ILE A 517 2.86 -21.52 25.65
CA ILE A 517 2.87 -20.53 26.73
C ILE A 517 1.59 -19.68 26.70
N GLY A 518 1.21 -19.20 27.89
CA GLY A 518 0.18 -18.17 28.06
C GLY A 518 0.83 -16.84 28.45
N LEU A 519 0.33 -15.73 27.93
CA LEU A 519 0.80 -14.39 28.23
C LEU A 519 -0.32 -13.55 28.84
N ALA A 520 -0.23 -13.23 30.14
CA ALA A 520 -1.25 -12.44 30.84
C ALA A 520 -0.98 -10.94 30.75
N LYS A 521 -2.06 -10.15 30.61
CA LYS A 521 -2.01 -8.70 30.29
C LYS A 521 -1.52 -7.81 31.44
N GLN A 522 -1.84 -8.14 32.72
CA GLN A 522 -1.66 -7.19 33.81
C GLN A 522 -0.21 -7.02 34.28
N GLU A 523 0.60 -8.09 34.27
CA GLU A 523 1.99 -8.05 34.75
C GLU A 523 2.99 -8.63 33.74
N GLU A 524 2.57 -8.87 32.50
CA GLU A 524 3.41 -9.48 31.46
C GLU A 524 3.97 -10.85 31.88
N GLU A 525 3.18 -11.59 32.68
CA GLU A 525 3.56 -12.90 33.19
C GLU A 525 3.43 -13.97 32.12
N VAL A 526 4.47 -14.77 31.98
CA VAL A 526 4.51 -15.92 31.08
C VAL A 526 4.18 -17.19 31.87
N PHE A 527 3.16 -17.90 31.46
CA PHE A 527 2.76 -19.20 32.03
C PHE A 527 3.20 -20.31 31.07
N ALA A 528 3.82 -21.37 31.63
CA ALA A 528 4.14 -22.58 30.89
C ALA A 528 3.40 -23.77 31.53
N PRO A 529 2.99 -24.82 30.76
CA PRO A 529 2.25 -25.96 31.28
C PRO A 529 2.95 -26.69 32.44
N ASP A 530 4.26 -26.79 32.36
CA ASP A 530 5.08 -27.58 33.29
C ASP A 530 5.60 -26.77 34.48
N ARG A 531 5.17 -25.50 34.62
CA ARG A 531 5.60 -24.61 35.71
C ARG A 531 4.41 -24.16 36.56
N VAL A 532 4.52 -24.35 37.86
CA VAL A 532 3.50 -23.88 38.81
C VAL A 532 3.53 -22.35 38.93
N GLU A 533 4.73 -21.77 38.91
CA GLU A 533 4.94 -20.31 39.01
C GLU A 533 5.06 -19.68 37.62
N SER A 534 4.58 -18.43 37.52
CA SER A 534 4.74 -17.64 36.30
C SER A 534 6.20 -17.17 36.16
N LEU A 535 6.69 -17.14 34.95
CA LEU A 535 7.98 -16.57 34.60
C LEU A 535 7.82 -15.07 34.35
N ARG A 536 8.60 -14.25 35.07
CA ARG A 536 8.67 -12.79 34.83
C ARG A 536 9.97 -12.45 34.13
N LEU A 537 9.85 -12.02 32.89
CA LEU A 537 10.98 -11.52 32.12
C LEU A 537 11.36 -10.09 32.55
N GLN A 538 12.62 -9.75 32.44
CA GLN A 538 13.06 -8.38 32.73
C GLN A 538 12.42 -7.40 31.71
N LYS A 539 11.98 -6.22 32.20
CA LYS A 539 11.33 -5.21 31.33
C LYS A 539 12.22 -4.70 30.20
N SER A 540 13.54 -4.76 30.35
CA SER A 540 14.53 -4.38 29.35
C SER A 540 14.81 -5.46 28.32
N SER A 541 14.37 -6.71 28.55
CA SER A 541 14.71 -7.87 27.75
C SER A 541 14.11 -7.80 26.33
N GLU A 542 14.89 -8.20 25.33
CA GLU A 542 14.41 -8.25 23.94
C GLU A 542 13.41 -9.40 23.74
N ALA A 543 13.50 -10.47 24.54
CA ALA A 543 12.53 -11.55 24.58
C ALA A 543 11.14 -11.06 25.01
N LEU A 544 11.05 -10.24 26.08
CA LEU A 544 9.78 -9.66 26.50
C LEU A 544 9.19 -8.74 25.43
N LYS A 545 10.03 -7.87 24.86
CA LYS A 545 9.60 -6.98 23.76
C LYS A 545 9.12 -7.75 22.52
N LEU A 546 9.71 -8.92 22.24
CA LEU A 546 9.25 -9.80 21.17
C LEU A 546 7.87 -10.37 21.48
N LEU A 547 7.63 -10.91 22.67
CA LEU A 547 6.33 -11.42 23.09
C LEU A 547 5.24 -10.34 23.08
N GLN A 548 5.57 -9.12 23.57
CA GLN A 548 4.67 -7.97 23.52
C GLN A 548 4.28 -7.62 22.07
N ARG A 549 5.26 -7.52 21.15
CA ARG A 549 4.99 -7.27 19.72
C ARG A 549 4.09 -8.34 19.10
N ILE A 550 4.31 -9.60 19.43
CA ILE A 550 3.52 -10.73 18.93
C ILE A 550 2.08 -10.62 19.43
N ARG A 551 1.88 -10.39 20.74
CA ARG A 551 0.56 -10.21 21.34
C ARG A 551 -0.18 -9.01 20.79
N ASP A 552 0.48 -7.85 20.77
CA ASP A 552 -0.14 -6.60 20.28
C ASP A 552 -0.56 -6.72 18.81
N GLU A 553 0.22 -7.46 18.01
CA GLU A 553 -0.11 -7.73 16.62
C GLU A 553 -1.32 -8.68 16.50
N ALA A 554 -1.44 -9.71 17.36
CA ALA A 554 -2.60 -10.59 17.41
C ALA A 554 -3.87 -9.81 17.74
N HIS A 555 -3.80 -8.99 18.78
CA HIS A 555 -4.89 -8.12 19.20
C HIS A 555 -5.28 -7.10 18.12
N ARG A 556 -4.31 -6.40 17.51
CA ARG A 556 -4.53 -5.48 16.38
C ARG A 556 -5.23 -6.16 15.21
N PHE A 557 -4.81 -7.38 14.86
CA PHE A 557 -5.36 -8.16 13.77
C PHE A 557 -6.80 -8.61 14.06
N GLY A 558 -7.09 -8.99 15.31
CA GLY A 558 -8.44 -9.31 15.79
C GLY A 558 -9.39 -8.11 15.70
N ILE A 559 -9.02 -6.96 16.28
CA ILE A 559 -9.83 -5.72 16.26
C ILE A 559 -10.14 -5.25 14.84
N THR A 560 -9.19 -5.33 13.93
CA THR A 560 -9.37 -4.88 12.53
C THR A 560 -10.49 -5.66 11.84
N TYR A 561 -10.67 -6.92 12.18
CA TYR A 561 -11.75 -7.75 11.65
C TYR A 561 -13.11 -7.39 12.24
N HIS A 562 -13.17 -7.14 13.54
CA HIS A 562 -14.40 -6.68 14.18
C HIS A 562 -14.93 -5.39 13.58
N ARG A 563 -14.05 -4.42 13.30
CA ARG A 563 -14.44 -3.18 12.61
C ARG A 563 -15.04 -3.45 11.23
N LYS A 564 -14.44 -4.37 10.44
CA LYS A 564 -14.97 -4.77 9.13
C LYS A 564 -16.29 -5.53 9.23
N LEU A 565 -16.47 -6.38 10.24
CA LEU A 565 -17.72 -7.09 10.50
C LEU A 565 -18.83 -6.11 10.92
N ARG A 566 -18.55 -5.18 11.84
CA ARG A 566 -19.51 -4.15 12.27
C ARG A 566 -19.94 -3.28 11.10
N ALA A 567 -19.00 -2.85 10.24
CA ALA A 567 -19.34 -2.11 9.03
C ALA A 567 -20.26 -2.92 8.12
N LYS A 568 -19.99 -4.22 7.90
CA LYS A 568 -20.88 -5.11 7.12
C LYS A 568 -22.24 -5.33 7.75
N VAL A 569 -22.31 -5.51 9.07
CA VAL A 569 -23.58 -5.71 9.81
C VAL A 569 -24.36 -4.40 9.85
N GLY A 570 -23.72 -3.27 10.12
CA GLY A 570 -24.35 -1.94 10.07
C GLY A 570 -24.93 -1.62 8.70
N ILE A 571 -24.19 -1.92 7.64
CA ILE A 571 -24.64 -1.78 6.25
C ILE A 571 -25.83 -2.70 5.95
N ALA A 572 -25.78 -3.95 6.41
CA ALA A 572 -26.87 -4.89 6.23
C ALA A 572 -28.13 -4.44 6.98
N SER A 573 -27.99 -3.97 8.21
CA SER A 573 -29.08 -3.47 9.05
C SER A 573 -29.76 -2.23 8.48
N GLN A 574 -29.01 -1.28 7.90
CA GLN A 574 -29.58 -0.09 7.27
C GLN A 574 -30.44 -0.46 6.04
N LEU A 575 -29.97 -1.38 5.21
CA LEU A 575 -30.73 -1.84 4.04
C LEU A 575 -31.92 -2.75 4.41
N ASP A 576 -31.79 -3.55 5.48
CA ASP A 576 -32.88 -4.42 5.96
C ASP A 576 -34.01 -3.64 6.62
N ALA A 577 -33.76 -2.43 7.12
CA ALA A 577 -34.79 -1.53 7.64
C ALA A 577 -35.71 -0.96 6.55
N ILE A 578 -35.31 -1.06 5.27
CA ILE A 578 -36.07 -0.50 4.16
C ILE A 578 -37.09 -1.53 3.66
N SER A 579 -38.36 -1.22 3.82
CA SER A 579 -39.47 -2.07 3.35
C SER A 579 -39.36 -2.34 1.84
N GLY A 580 -39.26 -3.61 1.48
CA GLY A 580 -39.08 -4.05 0.09
C GLY A 580 -37.65 -4.44 -0.29
N ILE A 581 -36.65 -4.25 0.59
CA ILE A 581 -35.26 -4.67 0.39
C ILE A 581 -35.00 -5.92 1.23
N GLY A 582 -35.30 -7.08 0.67
CA GLY A 582 -34.98 -8.37 1.30
C GLY A 582 -33.53 -8.84 1.01
N PRO A 583 -33.12 -9.99 1.59
CA PRO A 583 -31.72 -10.48 1.50
C PRO A 583 -31.17 -10.64 0.07
N ARG A 584 -32.03 -11.00 -0.90
CA ARG A 584 -31.64 -11.13 -2.31
C ARG A 584 -31.32 -9.77 -2.93
N ARG A 585 -32.21 -8.78 -2.79
CA ARG A 585 -32.03 -7.42 -3.32
C ARG A 585 -30.84 -6.73 -2.65
N ARG A 586 -30.70 -6.85 -1.34
CA ARG A 586 -29.52 -6.34 -0.62
C ARG A 586 -28.21 -6.89 -1.17
N ARG A 587 -28.13 -8.23 -1.40
CA ARG A 587 -26.92 -8.84 -1.97
C ARG A 587 -26.65 -8.33 -3.38
N ALA A 588 -27.65 -8.22 -4.22
CA ALA A 588 -27.53 -7.71 -5.58
C ALA A 588 -27.06 -6.25 -5.60
N LEU A 589 -27.66 -5.38 -4.76
CA LEU A 589 -27.24 -3.97 -4.60
C LEU A 589 -25.77 -3.84 -4.16
N LEU A 590 -25.38 -4.57 -3.11
CA LEU A 590 -24.01 -4.53 -2.61
C LEU A 590 -23.00 -5.14 -3.58
N THR A 591 -23.40 -6.11 -4.40
CA THR A 591 -22.54 -6.68 -5.44
C THR A 591 -22.34 -5.69 -6.59
N HIS A 592 -23.39 -4.98 -6.99
CA HIS A 592 -23.38 -4.05 -8.11
C HIS A 592 -22.66 -2.73 -7.76
N PHE A 593 -23.01 -2.11 -6.64
CA PHE A 593 -22.48 -0.79 -6.25
C PHE A 593 -21.28 -0.83 -5.31
N GLY A 594 -21.06 -1.93 -4.59
CA GLY A 594 -19.91 -2.14 -3.70
C GLY A 594 -19.99 -1.42 -2.35
N SER A 595 -20.71 -0.29 -2.22
CA SER A 595 -20.87 0.44 -0.94
C SER A 595 -22.24 1.11 -0.82
N ILE A 596 -22.63 1.47 0.43
CA ILE A 596 -23.87 2.21 0.70
C ILE A 596 -23.82 3.63 0.14
N GLU A 597 -22.68 4.28 0.20
CA GLU A 597 -22.49 5.62 -0.34
C GLU A 597 -22.82 5.63 -1.83
N LYS A 598 -22.30 4.68 -2.59
CA LYS A 598 -22.60 4.55 -4.02
C LYS A 598 -24.06 4.21 -4.29
N ILE A 599 -24.69 3.42 -3.42
CA ILE A 599 -26.13 3.14 -3.51
C ILE A 599 -26.94 4.41 -3.24
N ARG A 600 -26.52 5.22 -2.27
CA ARG A 600 -27.14 6.51 -1.95
C ARG A 600 -27.00 7.50 -3.11
N ASP A 601 -25.84 7.57 -3.73
CA ASP A 601 -25.55 8.52 -4.82
C ASP A 601 -26.17 8.08 -6.16
N ALA A 602 -26.45 6.78 -6.36
CA ALA A 602 -27.01 6.24 -7.58
C ALA A 602 -28.43 6.78 -7.87
N SER A 603 -28.73 7.04 -9.13
CA SER A 603 -30.07 7.43 -9.58
C SER A 603 -31.08 6.27 -9.48
N VAL A 604 -32.38 6.59 -9.53
CA VAL A 604 -33.44 5.56 -9.53
C VAL A 604 -33.28 4.64 -10.76
N GLU A 605 -32.88 5.17 -11.89
CA GLU A 605 -32.64 4.44 -13.14
C GLU A 605 -31.48 3.46 -12.99
N GLU A 606 -30.39 3.87 -12.36
CA GLU A 606 -29.24 2.99 -12.06
C GLU A 606 -29.60 1.90 -11.06
N LEU A 607 -30.40 2.21 -10.04
CA LEU A 607 -30.88 1.20 -9.08
C LEU A 607 -31.78 0.14 -9.74
N LEU A 608 -32.52 0.51 -10.78
CA LEU A 608 -33.36 -0.42 -11.55
C LEU A 608 -32.57 -1.40 -12.43
N THR A 609 -31.29 -1.13 -12.72
CA THR A 609 -30.42 -2.08 -13.43
C THR A 609 -30.04 -3.30 -12.58
N VAL A 610 -30.23 -3.22 -11.25
CA VAL A 610 -29.90 -4.32 -10.34
C VAL A 610 -30.97 -5.39 -10.36
N GLU A 611 -30.55 -6.64 -10.48
CA GLU A 611 -31.43 -7.81 -10.55
C GLU A 611 -32.44 -7.84 -9.39
N GLY A 612 -33.74 -7.93 -9.75
CA GLY A 612 -34.84 -8.02 -8.81
C GLY A 612 -35.31 -6.69 -8.19
N MET A 613 -34.72 -5.55 -8.56
CA MET A 613 -35.18 -4.23 -8.11
C MET A 613 -36.45 -3.81 -8.84
N THR A 614 -37.39 -3.21 -8.08
CA THR A 614 -38.61 -2.61 -8.63
C THR A 614 -38.59 -1.11 -8.39
N ARG A 615 -39.31 -0.34 -9.22
CA ARG A 615 -39.35 1.12 -9.12
C ARG A 615 -39.81 1.61 -7.74
N ALA A 616 -40.79 0.93 -7.14
CA ALA A 616 -41.24 1.23 -5.78
C ALA A 616 -40.15 0.98 -4.71
N ALA A 617 -39.36 -0.10 -4.86
CA ALA A 617 -38.26 -0.39 -3.94
C ALA A 617 -37.09 0.58 -4.12
N ALA A 618 -36.78 0.99 -5.36
CA ALA A 618 -35.74 1.97 -5.64
C ALA A 618 -36.09 3.36 -5.10
N GLN A 619 -37.34 3.80 -5.25
CA GLN A 619 -37.82 5.07 -4.69
C GLN A 619 -37.76 5.08 -3.15
N LYS A 620 -38.27 4.04 -2.48
CA LYS A 620 -38.16 3.93 -1.02
C LYS A 620 -36.71 3.90 -0.53
N LEU A 621 -35.82 3.27 -1.28
CA LEU A 621 -34.40 3.23 -0.97
C LEU A 621 -33.79 4.64 -1.00
N LYS A 622 -34.17 5.46 -1.98
CA LYS A 622 -33.71 6.86 -2.11
C LYS A 622 -34.29 7.81 -1.06
N GLU A 623 -35.49 7.51 -0.55
CA GLU A 623 -36.13 8.29 0.51
C GLU A 623 -35.53 8.01 1.90
N MET A 624 -34.99 6.79 2.11
CA MET A 624 -34.53 6.34 3.43
C MET A 624 -33.00 6.33 3.60
N LEU A 625 -32.21 6.48 2.52
CA LEU A 625 -30.75 6.59 2.51
C LEU A 625 -30.30 8.02 2.18
#